data_e4a246099e9e029c42bb39c8e5429242
#
_entry.id   e4a246099e9e029c42bb39c8e5429242
#
_cell.length_a   1.000
_cell.length_b   1.000
_cell.length_c   1.000
_cell.angle_alpha   90.00
_cell.angle_beta   90.00
_cell.angle_gamma   90.00
#
_symmetry.space_group_name_H-M   'P 1'
#
loop_
_entity.id
_entity.type
_entity.pdbx_description
1 polymer ?
#
loop_
_entity_poly.entity_id
_entity_poly.type
_entity_poly.pdbx_seq_one_letter_code
_entity_poly.pdbx_strand_id
1 'polypeptide(L)'
;MSILVSGGAGYIGSHTCVELLNAGYDIVVADNYYNSCPEALKRVREITGKDFKFVEADMTDHAAVEKVFAENPGIDCVIQFAAYKAVGESVSKPIEYYSNNLNCTLNILDVMRRYDCHNIIFSSSATVYGDPASVPIREDFPVGATTNPYGTTKVFTERILTDCCKADPELNVALXXXXXXX
;
A
#
# COMPACT_ATOMS: atom_id res chain seq x y z
N MET A 1 -4.58 -3.03 -19.05
CA MET A 1 -3.86 -3.16 -17.77
C MET A 1 -4.75 -2.69 -16.62
N SER A 2 -4.86 -3.51 -15.61
CA SER A 2 -5.67 -3.16 -14.45
C SER A 2 -4.78 -3.07 -13.21
N ILE A 3 -4.98 -2.05 -12.41
CA ILE A 3 -4.15 -1.77 -11.25
C ILE A 3 -5.01 -1.88 -9.99
N LEU A 4 -4.59 -2.72 -9.06
CA LEU A 4 -5.24 -2.80 -7.76
C LEU A 4 -4.65 -1.72 -6.84
N VAL A 5 -5.52 -0.85 -6.33
CA VAL A 5 -5.10 0.17 -5.37
C VAL A 5 -5.62 -0.26 -4.00
N SER A 6 -4.74 -0.82 -3.20
CA SER A 6 -5.08 -1.28 -1.86
C SER A 6 -4.98 -0.10 -0.91
N GLY A 7 -6.08 0.23 -0.25
CA GLY A 7 -6.16 1.43 0.57
C GLY A 7 -6.52 2.67 -0.22
N GLY A 8 -7.20 2.49 -1.35
CA GLY A 8 -7.49 3.60 -2.26
C GLY A 8 -8.52 4.59 -1.76
N ALA A 9 -9.22 4.30 -0.67
CA ALA A 9 -10.18 5.25 -0.12
C ALA A 9 -9.53 6.21 0.89
N GLY A 10 -8.25 6.05 1.18
CA GLY A 10 -7.53 6.99 2.03
C GLY A 10 -7.13 8.25 1.28
N TYR A 11 -6.47 9.16 2.00
CA TYR A 11 -6.13 10.45 1.40
C TYR A 11 -5.20 10.30 0.19
N ILE A 12 -4.04 9.68 0.40
CA ILE A 12 -3.07 9.54 -0.69
C ILE A 12 -3.59 8.56 -1.74
N GLY A 13 -4.26 7.49 -1.29
CA GLY A 13 -4.79 6.51 -2.21
C GLY A 13 -5.83 7.11 -3.15
N SER A 14 -6.73 7.96 -2.64
CA SER A 14 -7.74 8.55 -3.49
C SER A 14 -7.15 9.54 -4.49
N HIS A 15 -6.14 10.31 -4.08
CA HIS A 15 -5.44 11.19 -5.03
C HIS A 15 -4.75 10.37 -6.12
N THR A 16 -4.16 9.25 -5.75
CA THR A 16 -3.53 8.37 -6.73
C THR A 16 -4.56 7.82 -7.71
N CYS A 17 -5.74 7.47 -7.21
CA CYS A 17 -6.80 6.99 -8.10
C CYS A 17 -7.18 8.02 -9.14
N VAL A 18 -7.26 9.30 -8.75
CA VAL A 18 -7.56 10.36 -9.71
C VAL A 18 -6.50 10.38 -10.82
N GLU A 19 -5.23 10.33 -10.43
CA GLU A 19 -4.16 10.40 -11.42
C GLU A 19 -4.18 9.19 -12.35
N LEU A 20 -4.42 8.00 -11.81
CA LEU A 20 -4.44 6.80 -12.64
C LEU A 20 -5.60 6.81 -13.62
N LEU A 21 -6.78 7.21 -13.17
CA LEU A 21 -7.94 7.26 -14.05
C LEU A 21 -7.76 8.31 -15.15
N ASN A 22 -7.21 9.47 -14.79
CA ASN A 22 -6.96 10.50 -15.79
C ASN A 22 -5.89 10.07 -16.80
N ALA A 23 -4.99 9.18 -16.40
CA ALA A 23 -3.99 8.65 -17.32
C ALA A 23 -4.51 7.50 -18.17
N GLY A 24 -5.75 7.07 -17.97
CA GLY A 24 -6.37 6.05 -18.80
C GLY A 24 -6.26 4.62 -18.28
N TYR A 25 -5.80 4.43 -17.05
CA TYR A 25 -5.71 3.10 -16.48
C TYR A 25 -7.06 2.64 -15.93
N ASP A 26 -7.29 1.34 -15.99
CA ASP A 26 -8.39 0.72 -15.24
C ASP A 26 -7.91 0.42 -13.84
N ILE A 27 -8.74 0.72 -12.84
CA ILE A 27 -8.36 0.45 -11.46
C ILE A 27 -9.42 -0.37 -10.74
N VAL A 28 -8.95 -1.13 -9.75
CA VAL A 28 -9.78 -1.79 -8.76
C VAL A 28 -9.32 -1.27 -7.41
N VAL A 29 -10.24 -0.73 -6.63
CA VAL A 29 -9.90 -0.19 -5.31
C VAL A 29 -10.37 -1.19 -4.25
N ALA A 30 -9.48 -1.54 -3.32
CA ALA A 30 -9.84 -2.36 -2.18
C ALA A 30 -9.53 -1.60 -0.90
N ASP A 31 -10.49 -1.55 0.01
CA ASP A 31 -10.33 -0.80 1.25
C ASP A 31 -11.34 -1.33 2.26
N ASN A 32 -10.98 -1.29 3.54
CA ASN A 32 -11.91 -1.67 4.59
C ASN A 32 -12.50 -0.45 5.31
N TYR A 33 -12.17 0.74 4.85
CA TYR A 33 -12.67 2.01 5.42
C TYR A 33 -12.28 2.25 6.88
N TYR A 34 -11.22 1.62 7.36
CA TYR A 34 -10.84 1.77 8.76
C TYR A 34 -10.56 3.23 9.11
N ASN A 35 -9.77 3.91 8.29
CA ASN A 35 -9.42 5.32 8.50
C ASN A 35 -9.79 6.19 7.31
N SER A 36 -10.85 5.81 6.60
CA SER A 36 -11.23 6.51 5.38
C SER A 36 -12.75 6.47 5.27
N CYS A 37 -13.28 7.09 4.22
CA CYS A 37 -14.73 7.14 4.06
C CYS A 37 -15.12 7.00 2.60
N PRO A 38 -16.35 6.54 2.36
CA PRO A 38 -16.83 6.36 0.99
C PRO A 38 -16.86 7.65 0.17
N GLU A 39 -16.97 8.80 0.81
CA GLU A 39 -16.99 10.06 0.08
C GLU A 39 -15.72 10.30 -0.71
N ALA A 40 -14.58 9.78 -0.25
CA ALA A 40 -13.35 9.95 -1.00
C ALA A 40 -13.47 9.33 -2.39
N LEU A 41 -14.07 8.15 -2.47
CA LEU A 41 -14.24 7.48 -3.76
C LEU A 41 -15.31 8.15 -4.62
N LYS A 42 -16.35 8.65 -3.98
CA LYS A 42 -17.36 9.41 -4.72
C LYS A 42 -16.73 10.64 -5.38
N ARG A 43 -15.86 11.34 -4.65
CA ARG A 43 -15.17 12.50 -5.22
C ARG A 43 -14.24 12.11 -6.36
N VAL A 44 -13.58 10.97 -6.27
CA VAL A 44 -12.74 10.50 -7.36
C VAL A 44 -13.57 10.36 -8.64
N ARG A 45 -14.75 9.77 -8.53
CA ARG A 45 -15.62 9.62 -9.69
C ARG A 45 -16.08 10.97 -10.23
N GLU A 46 -16.40 11.91 -9.32
CA GLU A 46 -16.86 13.23 -9.73
C GLU A 46 -15.75 14.03 -10.44
N ILE A 47 -14.54 13.96 -9.89
CA ILE A 47 -13.42 14.73 -10.45
C ILE A 47 -13.01 14.17 -11.81
N THR A 48 -12.95 12.86 -11.95
CA THR A 48 -12.45 12.25 -13.19
C THR A 48 -13.53 12.03 -14.23
N GLY A 49 -14.77 12.00 -13.82
CA GLY A 49 -15.87 11.61 -14.72
C GLY A 49 -15.83 10.14 -15.11
N LYS A 50 -15.06 9.33 -14.38
CA LYS A 50 -14.87 7.93 -14.71
C LYS A 50 -15.27 7.03 -13.55
N ASP A 51 -15.69 5.82 -13.85
CA ASP A 51 -16.06 4.85 -12.84
C ASP A 51 -14.95 3.82 -12.69
N PHE A 52 -15.03 3.04 -11.60
CA PHE A 52 -14.06 1.99 -11.32
C PHE A 52 -14.69 0.99 -10.36
N LYS A 53 -14.07 -0.18 -10.25
CA LYS A 53 -14.54 -1.22 -9.35
C LYS A 53 -14.07 -0.95 -7.94
N PHE A 54 -14.97 -1.09 -6.98
CA PHE A 54 -14.61 -1.01 -5.57
C PHE A 54 -14.97 -2.32 -4.87
N VAL A 55 -14.06 -2.80 -4.03
CA VAL A 55 -14.29 -3.98 -3.20
C VAL A 55 -14.01 -3.60 -1.75
N GLU A 56 -15.01 -3.75 -0.88
CA GLU A 56 -14.76 -3.57 0.55
C GLU A 56 -14.10 -4.85 1.05
N ALA A 57 -12.83 -4.75 1.44
CA ALA A 57 -12.06 -5.93 1.80
C ALA A 57 -11.01 -5.57 2.83
N ASP A 58 -10.80 -6.49 3.76
CA ASP A 58 -9.74 -6.39 4.76
C ASP A 58 -8.55 -7.19 4.23
N MET A 59 -7.48 -6.48 3.88
CA MET A 59 -6.33 -7.13 3.26
C MET A 59 -5.49 -7.95 4.25
N THR A 60 -5.83 -7.89 5.54
CA THR A 60 -5.23 -8.83 6.50
C THR A 60 -5.89 -10.20 6.43
N ASP A 61 -6.99 -10.33 5.72
CA ASP A 61 -7.69 -11.59 5.52
C ASP A 61 -7.26 -12.17 4.17
N HIS A 62 -6.48 -13.23 4.20
CA HIS A 62 -5.92 -13.82 2.98
C HIS A 62 -7.04 -14.20 1.99
N ALA A 63 -8.14 -14.77 2.49
CA ALA A 63 -9.23 -15.16 1.62
C ALA A 63 -9.86 -13.96 0.92
N ALA A 64 -9.93 -12.82 1.62
CA ALA A 64 -10.47 -11.61 1.00
C ALA A 64 -9.56 -11.10 -0.10
N VAL A 65 -8.25 -11.16 0.11
CA VAL A 65 -7.30 -10.74 -0.92
C VAL A 65 -7.43 -11.63 -2.15
N GLU A 66 -7.51 -12.94 -1.93
CA GLU A 66 -7.64 -13.86 -3.04
C GLU A 66 -8.94 -13.62 -3.82
N LYS A 67 -10.01 -13.33 -3.11
CA LYS A 67 -11.29 -13.03 -3.76
C LYS A 67 -11.19 -11.80 -4.66
N VAL A 68 -10.47 -10.77 -4.20
CA VAL A 68 -10.28 -9.57 -5.01
C VAL A 68 -9.63 -9.93 -6.36
N PHE A 69 -8.58 -10.73 -6.32
CA PHE A 69 -7.90 -11.12 -7.55
C PHE A 69 -8.74 -12.07 -8.40
N ALA A 70 -9.44 -13.00 -7.77
CA ALA A 70 -10.23 -13.98 -8.52
C ALA A 70 -11.40 -13.31 -9.25
N GLU A 71 -12.01 -12.32 -8.63
CA GLU A 71 -13.19 -11.66 -9.21
C GLU A 71 -12.82 -10.53 -10.16
N ASN A 72 -11.55 -10.14 -10.21
CA ASN A 72 -11.09 -9.05 -11.06
C ASN A 72 -9.88 -9.50 -11.87
N PRO A 73 -10.09 -10.43 -12.82
CA PRO A 73 -8.96 -10.94 -13.60
C PRO A 73 -8.28 -9.83 -14.39
N GLY A 74 -6.98 -9.96 -14.55
CA GLY A 74 -6.24 -8.97 -15.30
C GLY A 74 -5.51 -7.95 -14.44
N ILE A 75 -5.56 -8.08 -13.10
CA ILE A 75 -4.73 -7.22 -12.26
C ILE A 75 -3.28 -7.56 -12.52
N ASP A 76 -2.50 -6.59 -12.98
CA ASP A 76 -1.09 -6.82 -13.26
C ASP A 76 -0.16 -5.89 -12.50
N CYS A 77 -0.70 -5.05 -11.64
CA CYS A 77 0.09 -4.21 -10.76
C CYS A 77 -0.70 -3.91 -9.50
N VAL A 78 -0.03 -3.86 -8.37
CA VAL A 78 -0.64 -3.47 -7.10
C VAL A 78 0.05 -2.22 -6.58
N ILE A 79 -0.73 -1.24 -6.15
CA ILE A 79 -0.20 -0.10 -5.40
C ILE A 79 -0.73 -0.25 -3.97
N GLN A 80 0.18 -0.45 -3.03
CA GLN A 80 -0.18 -0.83 -1.66
C GLN A 80 -0.10 0.36 -0.74
N PHE A 81 -1.27 0.89 -0.36
CA PHE A 81 -1.39 1.95 0.64
C PHE A 81 -2.01 1.45 1.94
N ALA A 82 -2.64 0.28 1.94
CA ALA A 82 -3.41 -0.18 3.09
C ALA A 82 -2.51 -0.41 4.30
N ALA A 83 -2.77 0.29 5.38
CA ALA A 83 -1.99 0.19 6.60
C ALA A 83 -2.62 1.05 7.68
N TYR A 84 -2.34 0.73 8.93
CA TYR A 84 -2.59 1.66 10.03
C TYR A 84 -1.47 2.68 10.03
N LYS A 85 -1.78 3.96 10.19
CA LYS A 85 -0.82 5.03 9.93
C LYS A 85 -0.57 5.99 11.09
N ALA A 86 -1.24 5.81 12.21
CA ALA A 86 -1.09 6.76 13.32
C ALA A 86 0.13 6.43 14.16
N VAL A 87 1.14 7.30 14.09
CA VAL A 87 2.40 7.08 14.81
C VAL A 87 2.16 6.94 16.32
N GLY A 88 1.38 7.86 16.90
CA GLY A 88 1.12 7.80 18.32
C GLY A 88 0.38 6.55 18.74
N GLU A 89 -0.62 6.15 17.96
CA GLU A 89 -1.37 4.93 18.28
C GLU A 89 -0.48 3.71 18.20
N SER A 90 0.51 3.70 17.29
CA SER A 90 1.35 2.53 17.13
C SER A 90 2.18 2.26 18.39
N VAL A 91 2.53 3.30 19.13
CA VAL A 91 3.29 3.13 20.38
C VAL A 91 2.47 2.40 21.43
N SER A 92 1.18 2.70 21.51
CA SER A 92 0.31 2.06 22.49
C SER A 92 -0.29 0.74 22.01
N LYS A 93 -0.27 0.47 20.72
CA LYS A 93 -0.83 -0.74 20.13
C LYS A 93 0.16 -1.42 19.17
N PRO A 94 1.35 -1.77 19.64
CA PRO A 94 2.36 -2.28 18.71
C PRO A 94 1.99 -3.61 18.07
N ILE A 95 1.36 -4.52 18.82
CA ILE A 95 1.00 -5.82 18.25
C ILE A 95 0.03 -5.65 17.09
N GLU A 96 -0.98 -4.80 17.30
CA GLU A 96 -1.97 -4.55 16.25
C GLU A 96 -1.32 -3.93 15.00
N TYR A 97 -0.38 -3.02 15.21
CA TYR A 97 0.29 -2.38 14.10
C TYR A 97 1.17 -3.34 13.32
N TYR A 98 1.95 -4.17 14.03
CA TYR A 98 2.76 -5.17 13.34
C TYR A 98 1.88 -6.17 12.61
N SER A 99 0.85 -6.67 13.29
CA SER A 99 -0.01 -7.66 12.69
C SER A 99 -0.72 -7.12 11.45
N ASN A 100 -1.31 -5.94 11.56
CA ASN A 100 -2.05 -5.39 10.43
C ASN A 100 -1.15 -5.06 9.26
N ASN A 101 -0.09 -4.31 9.54
CA ASN A 101 0.69 -3.74 8.44
C ASN A 101 1.54 -4.78 7.73
N LEU A 102 2.06 -5.76 8.45
CA LEU A 102 2.85 -6.80 7.80
C LEU A 102 1.97 -7.81 7.10
N ASN A 103 0.85 -8.20 7.72
CA ASN A 103 -0.01 -9.21 7.10
C ASN A 103 -0.68 -8.70 5.82
N CYS A 104 -1.03 -7.42 5.75
CA CYS A 104 -1.56 -6.87 4.50
C CYS A 104 -0.61 -7.15 3.33
N THR A 105 0.65 -6.83 3.51
CA THR A 105 1.62 -6.98 2.44
C THR A 105 1.92 -8.45 2.16
N LEU A 106 2.07 -9.26 3.21
CA LEU A 106 2.35 -10.67 3.01
C LEU A 106 1.23 -11.37 2.25
N ASN A 107 -0.01 -11.05 2.59
CA ASN A 107 -1.15 -11.66 1.89
C ASN A 107 -1.16 -11.23 0.42
N ILE A 108 -0.93 -9.96 0.17
CA ILE A 108 -0.94 -9.44 -1.20
C ILE A 108 0.16 -10.14 -2.02
N LEU A 109 1.36 -10.25 -1.47
CA LEU A 109 2.46 -10.88 -2.20
C LEU A 109 2.16 -12.35 -2.50
N ASP A 110 1.59 -13.06 -1.53
CA ASP A 110 1.29 -14.47 -1.75
C ASP A 110 0.23 -14.67 -2.84
N VAL A 111 -0.80 -13.83 -2.83
CA VAL A 111 -1.84 -13.95 -3.85
C VAL A 111 -1.33 -13.49 -5.21
N MET A 112 -0.51 -12.44 -5.25
CA MET A 112 0.05 -11.97 -6.52
C MET A 112 0.75 -13.08 -7.28
N ARG A 113 1.57 -13.87 -6.59
CA ARG A 113 2.34 -14.92 -7.28
C ARG A 113 1.44 -16.03 -7.83
N ARG A 114 0.26 -16.22 -7.24
CA ARG A 114 -0.69 -17.23 -7.74
C ARG A 114 -1.48 -16.75 -8.94
N TYR A 115 -1.60 -15.43 -9.11
CA TYR A 115 -2.41 -14.83 -10.18
C TYR A 115 -1.56 -14.16 -11.24
N ASP A 116 -0.28 -14.49 -11.28
CA ASP A 116 0.63 -14.00 -12.32
C ASP A 116 0.72 -12.48 -12.35
N CYS A 117 0.67 -11.86 -11.18
CA CYS A 117 0.84 -10.42 -11.03
C CYS A 117 2.25 -10.19 -10.49
N HIS A 118 3.05 -9.42 -11.21
CA HIS A 118 4.48 -9.33 -10.92
C HIS A 118 4.96 -7.94 -10.52
N ASN A 119 4.05 -6.98 -10.39
CA ASN A 119 4.46 -5.60 -10.13
C ASN A 119 3.79 -5.07 -8.88
N ILE A 120 4.57 -4.52 -7.95
CA ILE A 120 4.02 -3.90 -6.76
C ILE A 120 4.74 -2.58 -6.48
N ILE A 121 3.95 -1.57 -6.16
CA ILE A 121 4.44 -0.28 -5.71
C ILE A 121 4.02 -0.14 -4.25
N PHE A 122 4.99 0.06 -3.37
CA PHE A 122 4.72 0.19 -1.95
C PHE A 122 4.90 1.63 -1.52
N SER A 123 3.89 2.15 -0.81
CA SER A 123 3.98 3.50 -0.25
C SER A 123 4.77 3.44 1.05
N SER A 124 6.03 3.78 0.97
CA SER A 124 6.87 3.82 2.15
C SER A 124 6.75 5.19 2.82
N SER A 125 7.53 5.41 3.87
CA SER A 125 7.41 6.63 4.66
C SER A 125 8.81 7.11 5.04
N ALA A 126 8.96 8.42 5.22
CA ALA A 126 10.21 8.97 5.71
C ALA A 126 10.58 8.44 7.09
N THR A 127 9.61 7.91 7.84
CA THR A 127 9.91 7.34 9.16
C THR A 127 10.86 6.15 9.11
N VAL A 128 11.03 5.52 7.94
CA VAL A 128 11.99 4.41 7.82
C VAL A 128 13.42 4.88 8.12
N TYR A 129 13.70 6.16 7.98
CA TYR A 129 15.03 6.70 8.25
C TYR A 129 15.26 7.05 9.73
N GLY A 130 14.21 6.94 10.56
CA GLY A 130 14.34 7.31 11.97
C GLY A 130 14.61 8.78 12.12
N ASP A 131 15.50 9.11 13.06
CA ASP A 131 15.96 10.49 13.22
C ASP A 131 17.03 10.76 12.18
N PRO A 132 16.76 11.62 11.19
CA PRO A 132 17.74 11.79 10.12
C PRO A 132 19.00 12.50 10.61
N ALA A 133 20.12 12.16 9.96
CA ALA A 133 21.41 12.78 10.30
C ALA A 133 21.40 14.27 9.96
N SER A 134 20.61 14.67 9.00
CA SER A 134 20.49 16.09 8.63
C SER A 134 19.16 16.31 7.93
N VAL A 135 18.82 17.57 7.76
CA VAL A 135 17.61 17.97 7.04
C VAL A 135 18.05 18.80 5.84
N PRO A 136 17.52 18.55 4.62
CA PRO A 136 16.45 17.62 4.29
C PRO A 136 16.90 16.16 4.24
N ILE A 137 15.92 15.24 4.40
CA ILE A 137 16.20 13.81 4.34
C ILE A 137 16.48 13.41 2.89
N ARG A 138 17.49 12.57 2.70
CA ARG A 138 17.84 12.06 1.38
C ARG A 138 17.67 10.55 1.32
N GLU A 139 17.55 10.04 0.11
CA GLU A 139 17.32 8.62 -0.11
C GLU A 139 18.49 7.74 0.36
N ASP A 140 19.68 8.30 0.42
CA ASP A 140 20.86 7.54 0.86
C ASP A 140 21.03 7.51 2.36
N PHE A 141 20.11 8.10 3.14
CA PHE A 141 20.20 8.04 4.59
C PHE A 141 19.99 6.61 5.07
N PRO A 142 20.62 6.23 6.18
CA PRO A 142 20.40 4.88 6.71
C PRO A 142 18.94 4.60 7.04
N VAL A 143 18.51 3.38 6.78
CA VAL A 143 17.15 2.92 7.03
C VAL A 143 17.18 1.96 8.22
N GLY A 144 16.14 1.99 9.04
CA GLY A 144 15.97 1.02 10.12
C GLY A 144 16.01 1.58 11.51
N ALA A 145 16.49 2.80 11.70
CA ALA A 145 16.58 3.40 13.01
C ALA A 145 15.31 4.17 13.35
N THR A 146 14.18 3.45 13.38
CA THR A 146 12.88 4.09 13.58
C THR A 146 12.62 4.35 15.06
N THR A 147 11.73 5.30 15.33
CA THR A 147 11.39 5.71 16.69
C THR A 147 10.03 5.18 17.15
N ASN A 148 9.34 4.39 16.32
CA ASN A 148 8.00 3.94 16.69
C ASN A 148 7.63 2.70 15.86
N PRO A 149 6.64 1.91 16.36
CA PRO A 149 6.25 0.70 15.64
C PRO A 149 5.70 0.94 14.24
N TYR A 150 5.00 2.05 14.02
CA TYR A 150 4.51 2.32 12.67
C TYR A 150 5.68 2.42 11.68
N GLY A 151 6.70 3.20 12.02
CA GLY A 151 7.87 3.31 11.15
C GLY A 151 8.57 1.98 10.98
N THR A 152 8.64 1.19 12.05
CA THR A 152 9.27 -0.12 11.98
C THR A 152 8.52 -1.05 11.05
N THR A 153 7.18 -0.98 11.01
CA THR A 153 6.45 -1.83 10.05
C THR A 153 6.80 -1.46 8.62
N LYS A 154 7.07 -0.19 8.35
CA LYS A 154 7.48 0.20 7.00
C LYS A 154 8.87 -0.34 6.66
N VAL A 155 9.80 -0.28 7.62
CA VAL A 155 11.14 -0.84 7.43
C VAL A 155 11.05 -2.34 7.16
N PHE A 156 10.28 -3.05 7.97
CA PHE A 156 10.14 -4.49 7.81
C PHE A 156 9.50 -4.83 6.46
N THR A 157 8.53 -4.04 6.04
CA THR A 157 7.89 -4.28 4.75
C THR A 157 8.88 -4.08 3.61
N GLU A 158 9.72 -3.05 3.68
CA GLU A 158 10.74 -2.86 2.66
C GLU A 158 11.70 -4.05 2.62
N ARG A 159 12.06 -4.59 3.79
CA ARG A 159 12.93 -5.76 3.83
C ARG A 159 12.24 -6.99 3.25
N ILE A 160 10.96 -7.17 3.57
CA ILE A 160 10.20 -8.28 3.00
C ILE A 160 10.19 -8.19 1.47
N LEU A 161 9.92 -7.00 0.94
CA LEU A 161 9.87 -6.82 -0.50
C LEU A 161 11.23 -7.06 -1.14
N THR A 162 12.30 -6.62 -0.49
CA THR A 162 13.65 -6.87 -1.00
C THR A 162 13.95 -8.36 -1.05
N ASP A 163 13.61 -9.08 0.01
CA ASP A 163 13.84 -10.51 0.06
C ASP A 163 13.02 -11.24 -0.99
N CYS A 164 11.80 -10.80 -1.22
CA CYS A 164 10.95 -11.41 -2.24
C CYS A 164 11.51 -11.17 -3.65
N CYS A 165 12.07 -10.00 -3.90
CA CYS A 165 12.71 -9.73 -5.19
C CYS A 165 13.90 -10.65 -5.42
N LYS A 166 14.67 -10.92 -4.37
CA LYS A 166 15.81 -11.83 -4.50
C LYS A 166 15.36 -13.25 -4.79
N ALA A 167 14.23 -13.65 -4.21
CA ALA A 167 13.73 -15.01 -4.39
C ALA A 167 13.02 -15.19 -5.72
N ASP A 168 12.44 -14.13 -6.27
CA ASP A 168 11.63 -14.22 -7.48
C ASP A 168 12.10 -13.16 -8.48
N PRO A 169 12.91 -13.55 -9.47
CA PRO A 169 13.43 -12.57 -10.43
C PRO A 169 12.37 -11.87 -11.27
N GLU A 170 11.17 -12.41 -11.33
CA GLU A 170 10.09 -11.77 -12.10
C GLU A 170 9.36 -10.67 -11.32
N LEU A 171 9.57 -10.61 -10.01
CA LEU A 171 8.88 -9.60 -9.20
C LEU A 171 9.56 -8.24 -9.32
N ASN A 172 8.78 -7.23 -9.65
CA ASN A 172 9.24 -5.85 -9.76
C ASN A 172 8.65 -5.03 -8.63
N VAL A 173 9.50 -4.38 -7.85
CA VAL A 173 9.08 -3.58 -6.69
C VAL A 173 9.55 -2.15 -6.87
N ALA A 174 8.64 -1.19 -6.63
CA ALA A 174 8.99 0.23 -6.56
C ALA A 174 8.57 0.75 -5.19
N LEU A 175 9.40 1.60 -4.65
CA LEU A 175 9.09 2.22 -3.36
C LEU A 175 8.87 3.70 -3.56
N UNK A 176 7.84 4.13 -3.08
CA UNK A 176 7.59 5.55 -3.23
C UNK A 176 7.72 6.16 -1.84
N UNK A 177 8.41 7.00 -1.74
CA UNK A 177 8.62 7.63 -0.50
C UNK A 177 7.68 8.76 -0.43
N UNK A 178 6.98 8.61 0.21
CA UNK A 178 6.09 9.66 0.54
C UNK A 178 6.61 10.24 1.79
N UNK A 179 6.84 11.21 1.56
CA UNK A 179 7.42 11.97 2.62
C UNK A 179 6.32 12.35 3.55
N UNK A 180 6.02 12.47 3.84
CA UNK A 180 5.18 12.96 4.80
C UNK A 180 3.79 13.04 4.38
N UNK A 181 3.70 12.47 3.95
CA UNK A 181 2.53 12.60 3.45
C UNK A 181 1.50 12.12 4.32
N UNK A 182 1.50 12.23 4.78
CA UNK A 182 0.62 11.71 5.66
C UNK A 182 -0.44 11.42 5.20
#